data_01b452ac311eae4c3d6e5e61e8ac220f
#
_entry.id   01b452ac311eae4c3d6e5e61e8ac220f
#
_cell.length_a   1.000
_cell.length_b   1.000
_cell.length_c   1.000
_cell.angle_alpha   90.00
_cell.angle_beta   90.00
_cell.angle_gamma   90.00
#
_symmetry.space_group_name_H-M   'P 1'
#
loop_
_entity.id
_entity.type
_entity.pdbx_description
1 polymer ?
#
loop_
_entity_poly.entity_id
_entity_poly.type
_entity_poly.pdbx_seq_one_letter_code
_entity_poly.pdbx_strand_id
1 'polypeptide(L)'
;MKTKTVTCNGVLIADKVYMADSYFKRLRGLLGKTQLQPGEGLLLTKVSSVHCFFMKFTIDVVYLSDDMVVTGIETIPPWRVGKWVRGTAHTLELEEGNAQSFIKKGDILNFTDSV
;
A
#
# COMPACT_ATOMS: atom_id res chain seq x y z
N MET A 1 -11.55 1.90 -13.61
CA MET A 1 -11.49 1.47 -12.20
C MET A 1 -11.46 2.69 -11.30
N LYS A 2 -12.26 2.68 -10.26
CA LYS A 2 -12.27 3.80 -9.31
C LYS A 2 -11.01 3.80 -8.47
N THR A 3 -10.51 4.98 -8.18
CA THR A 3 -9.34 5.16 -7.34
C THR A 3 -9.67 6.01 -6.12
N LYS A 4 -8.82 5.88 -5.12
CA LYS A 4 -8.89 6.68 -3.89
C LYS A 4 -7.69 7.60 -3.80
N THR A 5 -7.87 8.69 -3.09
CA THR A 5 -6.77 9.57 -2.68
C THR A 5 -6.49 9.32 -1.22
N VAL A 6 -5.23 9.15 -0.86
CA VAL A 6 -4.83 8.95 0.52
C VAL A 6 -4.00 10.13 1.01
N THR A 7 -4.36 10.64 2.19
CA THR A 7 -3.62 11.70 2.86
C THR A 7 -3.25 11.24 4.27
N CYS A 8 -2.19 11.83 4.80
CA CYS A 8 -1.73 11.60 6.16
C CYS A 8 -1.36 12.94 6.77
N ASN A 9 -2.02 13.31 7.86
CA ASN A 9 -1.80 14.60 8.54
C ASN A 9 -1.90 15.79 7.57
N GLY A 10 -2.85 15.74 6.64
CA GLY A 10 -3.05 16.79 5.64
C GLY A 10 -2.09 16.75 4.47
N VAL A 11 -1.13 15.83 4.45
CA VAL A 11 -0.17 15.68 3.34
C VAL A 11 -0.68 14.65 2.35
N LEU A 12 -0.69 14.99 1.08
CA LEU A 12 -1.05 14.05 0.01
C LEU A 12 0.02 12.98 -0.11
N ILE A 13 -0.40 11.71 0.00
CA ILE A 13 0.50 10.57 -0.13
C ILE A 13 0.39 9.97 -1.54
N ALA A 14 -0.83 9.72 -2.00
CA ALA A 14 -1.07 9.17 -3.33
C ALA A 14 -2.48 9.54 -3.77
N ASP A 15 -2.67 9.80 -5.06
CA ASP A 15 -3.96 10.21 -5.62
C ASP A 15 -4.57 9.18 -6.56
N LYS A 16 -3.86 8.09 -6.84
CA LYS A 16 -4.34 7.01 -7.70
C LYS A 16 -4.16 5.68 -6.98
N VAL A 17 -4.90 5.52 -5.88
CA VAL A 17 -4.85 4.29 -5.10
C VAL A 17 -5.97 3.36 -5.58
N TYR A 18 -5.58 2.27 -6.20
CA TYR A 18 -6.52 1.25 -6.67
C TYR A 18 -6.94 0.38 -5.49
N MET A 19 -8.21 0.00 -5.49
CA MET A 19 -8.76 -0.87 -4.45
C MET A 19 -8.74 -2.30 -4.94
N ALA A 20 -8.23 -3.21 -4.13
CA ALA A 20 -8.25 -4.63 -4.43
C ALA A 20 -8.75 -5.40 -3.21
N ASP A 21 -9.78 -6.21 -3.41
CA ASP A 21 -10.39 -7.01 -2.36
C ASP A 21 -9.96 -8.48 -2.42
N SER A 22 -9.01 -8.81 -3.29
CA SER A 22 -8.50 -10.16 -3.40
C SER A 22 -7.05 -10.17 -3.87
N TYR A 23 -6.35 -11.22 -3.47
CA TYR A 23 -4.96 -11.44 -3.85
C TYR A 23 -4.78 -11.54 -5.37
N PHE A 24 -5.74 -12.15 -6.07
CA PHE A 24 -5.66 -12.30 -7.52
C PHE A 24 -5.76 -10.97 -8.25
N LYS A 25 -6.63 -10.07 -7.81
CA LYS A 25 -6.73 -8.75 -8.42
C LYS A 25 -5.43 -7.98 -8.28
N ARG A 26 -4.81 -8.05 -7.11
CA ARG A 26 -3.52 -7.45 -6.86
C ARG A 26 -2.45 -8.01 -7.79
N LEU A 27 -2.34 -9.33 -7.86
CA LEU A 27 -1.33 -9.98 -8.68
C LEU A 27 -1.44 -9.54 -10.13
N ARG A 28 -2.67 -9.55 -10.65
CA ARG A 28 -2.93 -9.14 -12.03
C ARG A 28 -2.57 -7.69 -12.26
N GLY A 29 -2.83 -6.82 -11.29
CA GLY A 29 -2.55 -5.40 -11.40
C GLY A 29 -1.06 -5.07 -11.43
N LEU A 30 -0.24 -5.82 -10.72
CA LEU A 30 1.18 -5.50 -10.55
C LEU A 30 2.14 -6.36 -11.37
N LEU A 31 1.75 -7.55 -11.79
CA LEU A 31 2.66 -8.49 -12.45
C LEU A 31 3.29 -7.94 -13.73
N GLY A 32 2.59 -7.14 -14.48
CA GLY A 32 3.10 -6.58 -15.73
C GLY A 32 3.85 -5.27 -15.58
N LYS A 33 3.90 -4.70 -14.38
CA LYS A 33 4.51 -3.40 -14.16
C LYS A 33 6.01 -3.54 -13.87
N THR A 34 6.76 -2.53 -14.28
CA THR A 34 8.19 -2.43 -13.93
C THR A 34 8.39 -1.52 -12.72
N GLN A 35 7.42 -0.69 -12.40
CA GLN A 35 7.41 0.17 -11.21
C GLN A 35 6.03 0.76 -11.02
N LEU A 36 5.74 1.22 -9.80
CA LEU A 36 4.59 2.07 -9.55
C LEU A 36 4.95 3.50 -9.95
N GLN A 37 4.03 4.17 -10.63
CA GLN A 37 4.23 5.56 -11.01
C GLN A 37 4.01 6.47 -9.81
N PRO A 38 4.57 7.68 -9.82
CA PRO A 38 4.29 8.66 -8.76
C PRO A 38 2.78 8.86 -8.59
N GLY A 39 2.32 8.80 -7.34
CA GLY A 39 0.92 8.95 -7.02
C GLY A 39 0.10 7.67 -7.11
N GLU A 40 0.66 6.59 -7.65
CA GLU A 40 -0.03 5.30 -7.71
C GLU A 40 0.13 4.51 -6.41
N GLY A 41 -0.88 3.73 -6.08
CA GLY A 41 -0.84 2.81 -4.96
C GLY A 41 -1.89 1.73 -5.11
N LEU A 42 -1.82 0.74 -4.22
CA LEU A 42 -2.78 -0.36 -4.21
C LEU A 42 -3.16 -0.66 -2.76
N LEU A 43 -4.45 -0.49 -2.45
CA LEU A 43 -4.97 -0.84 -1.13
C LEU A 43 -5.61 -2.21 -1.19
N LEU A 44 -5.07 -3.12 -0.40
CA LEU A 44 -5.55 -4.50 -0.28
C LEU A 44 -6.35 -4.60 1.01
N THR A 45 -7.66 -4.66 0.89
CA THR A 45 -8.52 -4.82 2.05
C THR A 45 -8.55 -6.29 2.48
N LYS A 46 -8.55 -6.52 3.79
CA LYS A 46 -8.57 -7.85 4.40
C LYS A 46 -7.37 -8.71 4.02
N VAL A 47 -6.23 -8.06 3.78
CA VAL A 47 -4.95 -8.73 3.50
C VAL A 47 -3.95 -8.22 4.51
N SER A 48 -3.44 -9.11 5.35
CA SER A 48 -2.57 -8.76 6.46
C SER A 48 -1.08 -9.02 6.19
N SER A 49 -0.76 -9.62 5.05
CA SER A 49 0.62 -9.87 4.67
C SER A 49 0.81 -9.70 3.17
N VAL A 50 2.05 -9.44 2.76
CA VAL A 50 2.38 -9.13 1.37
C VAL A 50 3.49 -10.06 0.90
N HIS A 51 3.33 -10.58 -0.32
CA HIS A 51 4.34 -11.38 -0.98
C HIS A 51 4.77 -10.67 -2.26
N CYS A 52 6.04 -10.31 -2.36
CA CYS A 52 6.59 -9.65 -3.54
C CYS A 52 7.20 -10.65 -4.53
N PHE A 53 6.67 -11.87 -4.56
CA PHE A 53 7.08 -12.85 -5.57
C PHE A 53 6.55 -12.41 -6.93
N PHE A 54 7.35 -12.57 -7.97
CA PHE A 54 7.04 -12.18 -9.35
C PHE A 54 6.98 -10.68 -9.59
N MET A 55 7.19 -9.84 -8.59
CA MET A 55 7.29 -8.40 -8.79
C MET A 55 8.70 -8.04 -9.21
N LYS A 56 8.80 -7.06 -10.12
CA LYS A 56 10.07 -6.65 -10.71
C LYS A 56 10.64 -5.39 -10.10
N PHE A 57 10.03 -4.88 -9.03
CA PHE A 57 10.43 -3.61 -8.42
C PHE A 57 10.18 -3.63 -6.92
N THR A 58 10.88 -2.74 -6.22
CA THR A 58 10.74 -2.56 -4.78
C THR A 58 9.52 -1.68 -4.50
N ILE A 59 8.80 -1.99 -3.43
CA ILE A 59 7.64 -1.22 -2.99
C ILE A 59 7.75 -0.86 -1.52
N ASP A 60 7.09 0.22 -1.14
CA ASP A 60 6.83 0.51 0.26
C ASP A 60 5.47 -0.07 0.62
N VAL A 61 5.38 -0.67 1.79
CA VAL A 61 4.14 -1.26 2.29
C VAL A 61 3.79 -0.62 3.61
N VAL A 62 2.56 -0.12 3.69
CA VAL A 62 2.00 0.43 4.91
C VAL A 62 0.96 -0.56 5.42
N TYR A 63 1.18 -1.09 6.62
CA TYR A 63 0.26 -2.00 7.28
C TYR A 63 -0.75 -1.19 8.07
N LEU A 64 -2.03 -1.53 7.94
CA LEU A 64 -3.13 -0.76 8.49
C LEU A 64 -4.07 -1.64 9.31
N SER A 65 -4.54 -1.11 10.43
CA SER A 65 -5.61 -1.72 11.20
C SER A 65 -6.96 -1.54 10.48
N ASP A 66 -8.01 -2.12 11.03
CA ASP A 66 -9.37 -1.92 10.52
C ASP A 66 -9.76 -0.45 10.44
N ASP A 67 -9.23 0.36 11.35
CA ASP A 67 -9.54 1.79 11.43
C ASP A 67 -8.56 2.65 10.63
N MET A 68 -7.75 2.03 9.78
CA MET A 68 -6.75 2.71 8.95
C MET A 68 -5.66 3.40 9.77
N VAL A 69 -5.36 2.86 10.94
CA VAL A 69 -4.22 3.29 11.75
C VAL A 69 -2.99 2.50 11.31
N VAL A 70 -1.89 3.19 11.09
CA VAL A 70 -0.65 2.55 10.65
C VAL A 70 -0.08 1.67 11.76
N THR A 71 -0.01 0.37 11.50
CA THR A 71 0.55 -0.62 12.43
C THR A 71 2.03 -0.90 12.16
N GLY A 72 2.48 -0.59 10.94
CA GLY A 72 3.89 -0.74 10.57
C GLY A 72 4.13 -0.28 9.15
N ILE A 73 5.40 -0.09 8.81
CA ILE A 73 5.84 0.32 7.48
C ILE A 73 7.08 -0.48 7.12
N GLU A 74 7.21 -0.86 5.86
CA GLU A 74 8.32 -1.68 5.41
C GLU A 74 8.61 -1.40 3.94
N THR A 75 9.88 -1.45 3.55
CA THR A 75 10.28 -1.42 2.15
C THR A 75 10.66 -2.84 1.74
N ILE A 76 10.00 -3.39 0.73
CA ILE A 76 10.16 -4.79 0.34
C ILE A 76 10.70 -4.86 -1.09
N PRO A 77 11.90 -5.44 -1.28
CA PRO A 77 12.44 -5.68 -2.62
C PRO A 77 11.72 -6.85 -3.30
N PRO A 78 11.91 -7.03 -4.62
CA PRO A 78 11.31 -8.15 -5.35
C PRO A 78 11.68 -9.51 -4.72
N TRP A 79 10.78 -10.48 -4.85
CA TRP A 79 10.98 -11.85 -4.39
C TRP A 79 11.10 -12.01 -2.87
N ARG A 80 10.62 -11.04 -2.12
CA ARG A 80 10.61 -11.10 -0.65
C ARG A 80 9.18 -11.17 -0.12
N VAL A 81 9.06 -11.70 1.10
CA VAL A 81 7.80 -11.74 1.84
C VAL A 81 7.84 -10.62 2.87
N GLY A 82 6.75 -9.88 2.97
CA GLY A 82 6.61 -8.86 3.99
C GLY A 82 6.51 -9.46 5.39
N LYS A 83 6.78 -8.63 6.39
CA LYS A 83 6.68 -9.03 7.79
C LYS A 83 5.23 -9.25 8.17
N TRP A 84 5.02 -10.12 9.15
CA TRP A 84 3.73 -10.19 9.82
C TRP A 84 3.70 -9.11 10.90
N VAL A 85 2.73 -8.20 10.84
CA VAL A 85 2.61 -7.10 11.79
C VAL A 85 1.29 -7.26 12.53
N ARG A 86 1.38 -7.36 13.86
CA ARG A 86 0.21 -7.58 14.70
C ARG A 86 -0.78 -6.42 14.58
N GLY A 87 -2.07 -6.75 14.51
CA GLY A 87 -3.13 -5.76 14.41
C GLY A 87 -3.41 -5.28 13.01
N THR A 88 -2.75 -5.85 12.01
CA THR A 88 -2.94 -5.47 10.61
C THR A 88 -4.15 -6.16 10.02
N ALA A 89 -5.01 -5.39 9.38
CA ALA A 89 -6.18 -5.89 8.66
C ALA A 89 -6.06 -5.61 7.16
N HIS A 90 -5.39 -4.52 6.78
CA HIS A 90 -5.25 -4.11 5.39
C HIS A 90 -3.80 -3.73 5.10
N THR A 91 -3.43 -3.75 3.82
CA THR A 91 -2.10 -3.32 3.39
C THR A 91 -2.22 -2.32 2.24
N LEU A 92 -1.39 -1.28 2.30
CA LEU A 92 -1.29 -0.27 1.26
C LEU A 92 0.09 -0.36 0.63
N GLU A 93 0.14 -0.62 -0.67
CA GLU A 93 1.40 -0.65 -1.43
C GLU A 93 1.59 0.68 -2.14
N LEU A 94 2.78 1.24 -2.01
CA LEU A 94 3.14 2.54 -2.57
C LEU A 94 4.48 2.44 -3.30
N GLU A 95 4.77 3.48 -4.09
CA GLU A 95 6.08 3.65 -4.70
C GLU A 95 7.17 3.69 -3.63
N GLU A 96 8.32 3.13 -3.93
CA GLU A 96 9.46 3.11 -3.02
C GLU A 96 9.84 4.52 -2.56
N GLY A 97 10.05 4.67 -1.25
CA GLY A 97 10.47 5.93 -0.64
C GLY A 97 9.33 6.84 -0.21
N ASN A 98 8.14 6.65 -0.75
CA ASN A 98 7.02 7.55 -0.48
C ASN A 98 6.48 7.43 0.94
N ALA A 99 6.31 6.20 1.43
CA ALA A 99 5.76 5.99 2.76
C ALA A 99 6.72 6.41 3.88
N GLN A 100 7.98 6.08 3.74
CA GLN A 100 8.99 6.32 4.78
C GLN A 100 9.18 7.80 5.10
N SER A 101 8.91 8.67 4.12
CA SER A 101 9.13 10.12 4.29
C SER A 101 8.00 10.82 5.03
N PHE A 102 6.76 10.29 4.99
CA PHE A 102 5.58 11.03 5.43
C PHE A 102 4.68 10.27 6.39
N ILE A 103 4.93 8.99 6.63
CA ILE A 103 4.04 8.13 7.41
C ILE A 103 4.81 7.48 8.55
N LYS A 104 4.18 7.43 9.74
CA LYS A 104 4.75 6.78 10.92
C LYS A 104 3.73 5.84 11.53
N LYS A 105 4.21 4.83 12.24
CA LYS A 105 3.35 3.95 13.02
C LYS A 105 2.50 4.79 13.98
N GLY A 106 1.21 4.51 14.02
CA GLY A 106 0.24 5.24 14.83
C GLY A 106 -0.49 6.35 14.08
N ASP A 107 0.00 6.76 12.91
CA ASP A 107 -0.71 7.73 12.08
C ASP A 107 -2.01 7.14 11.55
N ILE A 108 -2.98 8.00 11.28
CA ILE A 108 -4.25 7.61 10.66
C ILE A 108 -4.23 8.07 9.21
N LEU A 109 -4.47 7.14 8.29
CA LEU A 109 -4.58 7.47 6.88
C LEU A 109 -6.03 7.78 6.52
N ASN A 110 -6.23 8.84 5.76
CA ASN A 110 -7.55 9.23 5.27
C ASN A 110 -7.67 8.90 3.79
N PHE A 111 -8.68 8.11 3.45
CA PHE A 111 -8.97 7.71 2.08
C PHE A 111 -10.25 8.39 1.62
N THR A 112 -10.17 9.10 0.50
CA THR A 112 -11.32 9.76 -0.12
C THR A 112 -11.38 9.36 -1.58
N ASP A 113 -12.55 9.51 -2.20
CA ASP A 113 -12.67 9.22 -3.62
C ASP A 113 -11.83 10.21 -4.43
N SER A 114 -11.09 9.70 -5.42
CA SER A 114 -10.36 10.56 -6.34
C SER A 114 -11.32 11.24 -7.31
N VAL A 115 -10.98 12.43 -7.69
CA VAL A 115 -11.77 13.24 -8.61
C VAL A 115 -11.51 12.85 -10.06
#